data_423c92d302b7993d01273ccbc60a957c
#
_entry.id   423c92d302b7993d01273ccbc60a957c
#
_cell.length_a   1.000
_cell.length_b   1.000
_cell.length_c   1.000
_cell.angle_alpha   90.00
_cell.angle_beta   90.00
_cell.angle_gamma   90.00
#
_symmetry.space_group_name_H-M   'P 1'
#
loop_
_entity.id
_entity.type
_entity.pdbx_description
1 polymer ?
#
loop_
_entity_poly.entity_id
_entity_poly.type
_entity_poly.pdbx_seq_one_letter_code
_entity_poly.pdbx_strand_id
1 'polypeptide(L)'
;GGTGRQAGSTFNAFTLAAAIEQGISPQTLVDCTSPLKKGQDGAPEDFENFNGNDYGIQTIQSATAISSNTGYLRLSNSIGQASTTEMASRLGVTSPMQPVYTATEGVADVNPLEMASAYATLASGGVKREPTVITKILDRDGNVIWPQEESDTGERVLDEKVAAATTKVLETVFTQSNGTATSARLNSGQPVAGKTGTASSFTDHW
;
A
#
# COMPACT_ATOMS: atom_id res chain seq x y z
N GLY A 1 -10.60 -19.51 -11.03
CA GLY A 1 -9.80 -19.50 -9.84
C GLY A 1 -8.66 -18.54 -10.00
N GLY A 2 -8.72 -17.42 -9.30
CA GLY A 2 -7.65 -16.43 -9.30
C GLY A 2 -6.40 -17.01 -8.64
N THR A 3 -5.25 -16.78 -9.24
CA THR A 3 -3.95 -17.05 -8.65
C THR A 3 -3.55 -15.86 -7.78
N GLY A 4 -4.24 -15.65 -6.66
CA GLY A 4 -3.81 -14.66 -5.67
C GLY A 4 -2.45 -15.01 -5.09
N ARG A 5 -1.74 -13.98 -4.64
CA ARG A 5 -0.46 -14.08 -3.92
C ARG A 5 -0.48 -13.13 -2.74
N GLN A 6 0.21 -13.51 -1.68
CA GLN A 6 0.41 -12.62 -0.54
C GLN A 6 1.22 -11.41 -0.96
N ALA A 7 0.66 -10.23 -0.75
CA ALA A 7 1.29 -8.98 -1.17
C ALA A 7 2.42 -8.51 -0.23
N GLY A 8 2.50 -9.10 0.96
CA GLY A 8 3.50 -8.69 1.95
C GLY A 8 3.36 -7.21 2.32
N SER A 9 4.44 -6.59 2.71
CA SER A 9 4.46 -5.19 3.17
C SER A 9 4.06 -4.14 2.13
N THR A 10 3.69 -4.51 0.87
CA THR A 10 3.03 -3.55 -0.03
C THR A 10 1.70 -3.05 0.54
N PHE A 11 1.05 -3.83 1.41
CA PHE A 11 -0.16 -3.43 2.13
C PHE A 11 0.05 -2.28 3.13
N ASN A 12 1.29 -2.04 3.55
CA ASN A 12 1.58 -0.88 4.41
C ASN A 12 1.11 0.45 3.78
N ALA A 13 1.08 0.56 2.44
CA ALA A 13 0.57 1.74 1.76
C ALA A 13 -0.90 2.02 2.08
N PHE A 14 -1.72 0.99 2.26
CA PHE A 14 -3.13 1.12 2.61
C PHE A 14 -3.30 1.51 4.08
N THR A 15 -2.52 0.91 4.98
CA THR A 15 -2.47 1.32 6.40
C THR A 15 -2.03 2.77 6.53
N LEU A 16 -1.01 3.19 5.78
CA LEU A 16 -0.52 4.57 5.75
C LEU A 16 -1.62 5.54 5.29
N ALA A 17 -2.28 5.23 4.16
CA ALA A 17 -3.35 6.06 3.63
C ALA A 17 -4.51 6.18 4.62
N ALA A 18 -4.90 5.08 5.27
CA ALA A 18 -5.94 5.07 6.30
C ALA A 18 -5.55 5.90 7.53
N ALA A 19 -4.29 5.80 7.98
CA ALA A 19 -3.79 6.60 9.10
C ALA A 19 -3.81 8.11 8.78
N ILE A 20 -3.35 8.50 7.57
CA ILE A 20 -3.37 9.90 7.12
C ILE A 20 -4.80 10.42 6.99
N GLU A 21 -5.72 9.62 6.45
CA GLU A 21 -7.15 9.97 6.34
C GLU A 21 -7.78 10.20 7.71
N GLN A 22 -7.38 9.44 8.73
CA GLN A 22 -7.79 9.65 10.13
C GLN A 22 -7.09 10.84 10.81
N GLY A 23 -6.27 11.61 10.08
CA GLY A 23 -5.59 12.80 10.58
C GLY A 23 -4.26 12.54 11.29
N ILE A 24 -3.72 11.32 11.21
CA ILE A 24 -2.42 10.99 11.81
C ILE A 24 -1.31 11.52 10.88
N SER A 25 -0.45 12.38 11.42
CA SER A 25 0.69 12.92 10.68
C SER A 25 1.74 11.84 10.38
N PRO A 26 2.33 11.79 9.18
CA PRO A 26 3.51 10.95 8.91
C PRO A 26 4.72 11.22 9.82
N GLN A 27 4.75 12.35 10.50
CA GLN A 27 5.79 12.69 11.49
C GLN A 27 5.46 12.18 12.90
N THR A 28 4.28 11.61 13.12
CA THR A 28 3.93 10.95 14.38
C THR A 28 4.89 9.79 14.64
N LEU A 29 5.31 9.68 15.90
CA LEU A 29 6.22 8.61 16.33
C LEU A 29 5.46 7.30 16.49
N VAL A 30 6.09 6.22 16.04
CA VAL A 30 5.63 4.84 16.22
C VAL A 30 6.78 4.00 16.76
N ASP A 31 6.45 3.09 17.65
CA ASP A 31 7.43 2.16 18.21
C ASP A 31 7.69 1.01 17.21
N CYS A 32 8.94 0.95 16.72
CA CYS A 32 9.44 -0.06 15.80
C CYS A 32 10.43 -1.03 16.50
N THR A 33 10.40 -1.08 17.84
CA THR A 33 11.23 -2.04 18.58
C THR A 33 10.85 -3.48 18.25
N SER A 34 11.84 -4.35 18.18
CA SER A 34 11.70 -5.77 17.86
C SER A 34 12.47 -6.62 18.88
N PRO A 35 11.88 -7.71 19.33
CA PRO A 35 10.58 -8.27 18.93
C PRO A 35 9.37 -7.57 19.59
N LEU A 36 8.24 -7.56 18.88
CA LEU A 36 6.93 -7.26 19.47
C LEU A 36 6.39 -8.56 20.08
N LYS A 37 6.29 -8.60 21.39
CA LYS A 37 5.92 -9.84 22.10
C LYS A 37 4.42 -10.04 22.16
N LYS A 38 4.00 -11.30 22.18
CA LYS A 38 2.60 -11.69 22.39
C LYS A 38 2.00 -10.96 23.59
N GLY A 39 0.82 -10.36 23.36
CA GLY A 39 0.08 -9.57 24.34
C GLY A 39 0.47 -8.10 24.38
N GLN A 40 1.64 -7.70 23.88
CA GLN A 40 1.98 -6.28 23.69
C GLN A 40 1.17 -5.70 22.54
N ASP A 41 0.62 -4.53 22.73
CA ASP A 41 -0.18 -3.80 21.72
C ASP A 41 -1.23 -4.68 21.01
N GLY A 42 -1.79 -5.66 21.72
CA GLY A 42 -2.79 -6.60 21.19
C GLY A 42 -2.23 -7.69 20.28
N ALA A 43 -0.90 -7.85 20.19
CA ALA A 43 -0.27 -8.88 19.37
C ALA A 43 -0.71 -10.30 19.77
N PRO A 44 -1.26 -11.10 18.82
CA PRO A 44 -1.71 -12.46 19.12
C PRO A 44 -0.56 -13.45 19.32
N GLU A 45 0.62 -13.13 18.81
CA GLU A 45 1.85 -13.91 18.87
C GLU A 45 3.07 -12.97 18.84
N ASP A 46 4.29 -13.54 18.85
CA ASP A 46 5.52 -12.75 18.69
C ASP A 46 5.74 -12.38 17.23
N PHE A 47 6.10 -11.10 16.97
CA PHE A 47 6.46 -10.60 15.65
C PHE A 47 7.83 -9.96 15.67
N GLU A 48 8.54 -10.05 14.56
CA GLU A 48 9.85 -9.45 14.38
C GLU A 48 9.93 -8.61 13.10
N ASN A 49 10.80 -7.61 13.13
CA ASN A 49 11.24 -6.95 11.91
C ASN A 49 12.15 -7.88 11.10
N PHE A 50 12.34 -7.57 9.82
CA PHE A 50 13.21 -8.35 8.95
C PHE A 50 14.61 -8.54 9.57
N ASN A 51 15.09 -9.79 9.59
CA ASN A 51 16.34 -10.20 10.25
C ASN A 51 16.43 -9.88 11.76
N GLY A 52 15.29 -9.71 12.44
CA GLY A 52 15.26 -9.37 13.86
C GLY A 52 15.75 -7.96 14.20
N ASN A 53 15.85 -7.07 13.20
CA ASN A 53 16.37 -5.72 13.43
C ASN A 53 15.47 -4.93 14.39
N ASP A 54 16.10 -4.32 15.39
CA ASP A 54 15.45 -3.35 16.28
C ASP A 54 15.67 -1.92 15.74
N TYR A 55 14.58 -1.25 15.40
CA TYR A 55 14.64 0.11 14.86
C TYR A 55 14.29 1.19 15.88
N GLY A 56 13.90 0.81 17.12
CA GLY A 56 13.51 1.76 18.15
C GLY A 56 12.31 2.62 17.75
N ILE A 57 12.27 3.84 18.26
CA ILE A 57 11.19 4.80 17.95
C ILE A 57 11.50 5.48 16.62
N GLN A 58 10.57 5.44 15.68
CA GLN A 58 10.65 6.05 14.35
C GLN A 58 9.47 6.99 14.10
N THR A 59 9.58 7.89 13.13
CA THR A 59 8.38 8.49 12.53
C THR A 59 7.67 7.45 11.64
N ILE A 60 6.36 7.60 11.43
CA ILE A 60 5.62 6.74 10.48
C ILE A 60 6.29 6.79 9.10
N GLN A 61 6.75 7.96 8.66
CA GLN A 61 7.49 8.11 7.40
C GLN A 61 8.75 7.24 7.38
N SER A 62 9.57 7.27 8.44
CA SER A 62 10.78 6.45 8.53
C SER A 62 10.43 4.96 8.62
N ALA A 63 9.43 4.58 9.41
CA ALA A 63 8.93 3.21 9.50
C ALA A 63 8.46 2.67 8.15
N THR A 64 7.86 3.53 7.31
CA THR A 64 7.48 3.20 5.93
C THR A 64 8.71 2.92 5.06
N ALA A 65 9.70 3.80 5.12
CA ALA A 65 10.92 3.70 4.31
C ALA A 65 11.71 2.41 4.59
N ILE A 66 11.84 2.05 5.87
CA ILE A 66 12.55 0.84 6.32
C ILE A 66 11.68 -0.42 6.35
N SER A 67 10.38 -0.28 6.06
CA SER A 67 9.41 -1.39 6.09
C SER A 67 9.37 -2.12 7.44
N SER A 68 9.19 -1.36 8.54
CA SER A 68 9.12 -1.96 9.88
C SER A 68 7.81 -2.73 10.08
N ASN A 69 7.90 -4.05 10.24
CA ASN A 69 6.75 -4.90 10.55
C ASN A 69 6.12 -4.50 11.88
N THR A 70 6.94 -4.45 12.95
CA THR A 70 6.45 -4.16 14.31
C THR A 70 5.83 -2.77 14.42
N GLY A 71 6.39 -1.77 13.71
CA GLY A 71 5.83 -0.43 13.63
C GLY A 71 4.47 -0.41 12.93
N TYR A 72 4.35 -1.11 11.80
CA TYR A 72 3.11 -1.16 11.05
C TYR A 72 2.00 -1.98 11.71
N LEU A 73 2.36 -3.06 12.42
CA LEU A 73 1.40 -3.82 13.24
C LEU A 73 0.80 -2.92 14.36
N ARG A 74 1.65 -2.14 15.05
CA ARG A 74 1.19 -1.18 16.06
C ARG A 74 0.35 -0.05 15.45
N LEU A 75 0.78 0.50 14.33
CA LEU A 75 0.03 1.54 13.62
C LEU A 75 -1.34 1.02 13.18
N SER A 76 -1.39 -0.15 12.52
CA SER A 76 -2.64 -0.77 12.08
C SER A 76 -3.59 -1.04 13.25
N ASN A 77 -3.06 -1.54 14.38
CA ASN A 77 -3.87 -1.75 15.57
C ASN A 77 -4.41 -0.44 16.16
N SER A 78 -3.62 0.64 16.13
CA SER A 78 -4.03 1.96 16.66
C SER A 78 -5.14 2.62 15.84
N ILE A 79 -5.19 2.41 14.53
CA ILE A 79 -6.21 2.98 13.63
C ILE A 79 -7.44 2.05 13.45
N GLY A 80 -7.38 0.85 14.02
CA GLY A 80 -8.37 -0.22 13.84
C GLY A 80 -8.01 -1.15 12.69
N GLN A 81 -7.96 -2.44 12.97
CA GLN A 81 -7.51 -3.48 12.02
C GLN A 81 -8.31 -3.50 10.70
N ALA A 82 -9.59 -3.13 10.75
CA ALA A 82 -10.43 -3.05 9.55
C ALA A 82 -10.02 -1.92 8.60
N SER A 83 -9.45 -0.83 9.11
CA SER A 83 -9.12 0.36 8.31
C SER A 83 -8.17 0.05 7.15
N THR A 84 -7.24 -0.89 7.33
CA THR A 84 -6.32 -1.32 6.27
C THR A 84 -7.06 -2.02 5.13
N THR A 85 -7.91 -3.00 5.45
CA THR A 85 -8.64 -3.78 4.45
C THR A 85 -9.73 -2.96 3.76
N GLU A 86 -10.40 -2.07 4.49
CA GLU A 86 -11.38 -1.13 3.95
C GLU A 86 -10.71 -0.15 2.97
N MET A 87 -9.55 0.42 3.33
CA MET A 87 -8.79 1.29 2.44
C MET A 87 -8.34 0.55 1.18
N ALA A 88 -7.80 -0.67 1.31
CA ALA A 88 -7.42 -1.49 0.17
C ALA A 88 -8.61 -1.75 -0.78
N SER A 89 -9.76 -2.10 -0.24
CA SER A 89 -10.99 -2.31 -1.01
C SER A 89 -11.45 -1.04 -1.74
N ARG A 90 -11.46 0.09 -1.06
CA ARG A 90 -11.84 1.39 -1.65
C ARG A 90 -10.93 1.75 -2.81
N LEU A 91 -9.63 1.49 -2.69
CA LEU A 91 -8.64 1.81 -3.73
C LEU A 91 -8.68 0.84 -4.92
N GLY A 92 -9.28 -0.36 -4.79
CA GLY A 92 -9.47 -1.25 -5.92
C GLY A 92 -9.12 -2.72 -5.71
N VAL A 93 -8.74 -3.14 -4.50
CA VAL A 93 -8.54 -4.56 -4.18
C VAL A 93 -9.90 -5.20 -3.92
N THR A 94 -10.28 -6.15 -4.77
CA THR A 94 -11.58 -6.85 -4.69
C THR A 94 -11.47 -8.28 -4.14
N SER A 95 -10.26 -8.81 -4.04
CA SER A 95 -9.99 -10.10 -3.39
C SER A 95 -10.48 -10.10 -1.93
N PRO A 96 -11.03 -11.21 -1.43
CA PRO A 96 -11.50 -11.29 -0.05
C PRO A 96 -10.36 -11.07 0.95
N MET A 97 -10.56 -10.13 1.87
CA MET A 97 -9.61 -9.81 2.94
C MET A 97 -10.29 -9.87 4.30
N GLN A 98 -9.61 -10.40 5.29
CA GLN A 98 -10.09 -10.42 6.67
C GLN A 98 -9.40 -9.30 7.46
N PRO A 99 -10.14 -8.55 8.31
CA PRO A 99 -9.60 -7.51 9.16
C PRO A 99 -8.90 -8.10 10.39
N VAL A 100 -7.75 -8.74 10.14
CA VAL A 100 -6.95 -9.39 11.19
C VAL A 100 -5.76 -8.50 11.59
N TYR A 101 -5.15 -8.79 12.74
CA TYR A 101 -4.00 -8.04 13.27
C TYR A 101 -2.88 -7.87 12.23
N THR A 102 -2.63 -8.91 11.45
CA THR A 102 -1.59 -8.97 10.42
C THR A 102 -2.03 -8.48 9.04
N ALA A 103 -3.23 -7.89 8.89
CA ALA A 103 -3.71 -7.41 7.60
C ALA A 103 -2.75 -6.41 6.93
N THR A 104 -2.08 -5.57 7.72
CA THR A 104 -1.08 -4.61 7.24
C THR A 104 0.15 -5.27 6.61
N GLU A 105 0.43 -6.54 6.97
CA GLU A 105 1.52 -7.35 6.41
C GLU A 105 1.12 -8.09 5.13
N GLY A 106 -0.04 -7.79 4.56
CA GLY A 106 -0.49 -8.34 3.28
C GLY A 106 -0.62 -9.85 3.26
N VAL A 107 -1.15 -10.44 4.34
CA VAL A 107 -1.32 -11.89 4.48
C VAL A 107 -2.43 -12.46 3.61
N ALA A 108 -3.32 -11.63 3.08
CA ALA A 108 -4.35 -12.05 2.16
C ALA A 108 -3.77 -12.32 0.76
N ASP A 109 -4.30 -13.35 0.09
CA ASP A 109 -4.00 -13.60 -1.31
C ASP A 109 -4.76 -12.59 -2.19
N VAL A 110 -4.04 -11.75 -2.90
CA VAL A 110 -4.58 -10.71 -3.77
C VAL A 110 -4.07 -10.84 -5.20
N ASN A 111 -4.83 -10.28 -6.14
CA ASN A 111 -4.48 -10.34 -7.55
C ASN A 111 -3.51 -9.19 -7.91
N PRO A 112 -2.43 -9.43 -8.69
CA PRO A 112 -1.51 -8.38 -9.12
C PRO A 112 -2.18 -7.22 -9.87
N LEU A 113 -3.21 -7.49 -10.68
CA LEU A 113 -3.95 -6.44 -11.38
C LEU A 113 -4.70 -5.53 -10.41
N GLU A 114 -5.31 -6.10 -9.35
CA GLU A 114 -5.99 -5.33 -8.31
C GLU A 114 -5.00 -4.44 -7.53
N MET A 115 -3.82 -4.98 -7.20
CA MET A 115 -2.76 -4.20 -6.56
C MET A 115 -2.28 -3.06 -7.45
N ALA A 116 -2.04 -3.33 -8.74
CA ALA A 116 -1.68 -2.28 -9.70
C ALA A 116 -2.77 -1.21 -9.81
N SER A 117 -4.06 -1.61 -9.83
CA SER A 117 -5.21 -0.69 -9.85
C SER A 117 -5.26 0.17 -8.59
N ALA A 118 -5.05 -0.43 -7.41
CA ALA A 118 -5.05 0.31 -6.14
C ALA A 118 -3.92 1.35 -6.07
N TYR A 119 -2.71 1.00 -6.52
CA TYR A 119 -1.60 1.95 -6.61
C TYR A 119 -1.84 3.00 -7.70
N ALA A 120 -2.48 2.65 -8.83
CA ALA A 120 -2.89 3.63 -9.84
C ALA A 120 -3.92 4.63 -9.28
N THR A 121 -4.81 4.20 -8.39
CA THR A 121 -5.74 5.07 -7.68
C THR A 121 -5.01 6.08 -6.78
N LEU A 122 -3.96 5.66 -6.06
CA LEU A 122 -3.10 6.61 -5.33
C LEU A 122 -2.40 7.59 -6.28
N ALA A 123 -1.82 7.08 -7.38
CA ALA A 123 -1.09 7.88 -8.37
C ALA A 123 -1.97 8.91 -9.08
N SER A 124 -3.27 8.61 -9.26
CA SER A 124 -4.26 9.52 -9.86
C SER A 124 -4.86 10.51 -8.84
N GLY A 125 -4.28 10.66 -7.66
CA GLY A 125 -4.78 11.56 -6.61
C GLY A 125 -6.07 11.08 -5.97
N GLY A 126 -6.28 9.76 -5.87
CA GLY A 126 -7.43 9.16 -5.21
C GLY A 126 -8.65 8.95 -6.11
N VAL A 127 -8.47 9.00 -7.43
CA VAL A 127 -9.52 8.71 -8.40
C VAL A 127 -9.37 7.28 -8.93
N LYS A 128 -10.26 6.40 -8.51
CA LYS A 128 -10.32 5.00 -8.96
C LYS A 128 -10.85 4.92 -10.39
N ARG A 129 -10.22 4.08 -11.19
CA ARG A 129 -10.68 3.69 -12.53
C ARG A 129 -10.60 2.20 -12.69
N GLU A 130 -11.57 1.62 -13.40
CA GLU A 130 -11.54 0.19 -13.70
C GLU A 130 -10.45 -0.11 -14.75
N PRO A 131 -9.66 -1.18 -14.53
CA PRO A 131 -8.67 -1.61 -15.52
C PRO A 131 -9.33 -1.94 -16.86
N THR A 132 -8.80 -1.38 -17.95
CA THR A 132 -9.26 -1.68 -19.31
C THR A 132 -8.09 -1.98 -20.24
N VAL A 133 -8.30 -2.87 -21.19
CA VAL A 133 -7.32 -3.18 -22.25
C VAL A 133 -7.77 -2.63 -23.61
N ILE A 134 -9.02 -2.17 -23.72
CA ILE A 134 -9.58 -1.56 -24.93
C ILE A 134 -10.01 -0.16 -24.59
N THR A 135 -9.35 0.83 -25.17
CA THR A 135 -9.68 2.26 -24.97
C THR A 135 -10.59 2.82 -26.06
N LYS A 136 -10.60 2.17 -27.24
CA LYS A 136 -11.35 2.64 -28.39
C LYS A 136 -11.55 1.54 -29.43
N ILE A 137 -12.75 1.46 -30.00
CA ILE A 137 -13.04 0.62 -31.16
C ILE A 137 -13.52 1.52 -32.29
N LEU A 138 -12.96 1.36 -33.47
CA LEU A 138 -13.31 2.10 -34.69
C LEU A 138 -13.93 1.16 -35.71
N ASP A 139 -14.86 1.67 -36.53
CA ASP A 139 -15.30 0.99 -37.74
C ASP A 139 -14.25 1.10 -38.87
N ARG A 140 -14.53 0.49 -40.02
CA ARG A 140 -13.64 0.54 -41.19
C ARG A 140 -13.45 1.94 -41.77
N ASP A 141 -14.38 2.86 -41.47
CA ASP A 141 -14.40 4.23 -41.98
C ASP A 141 -13.73 5.19 -40.96
N GLY A 142 -13.28 4.68 -39.81
CA GLY A 142 -12.60 5.44 -38.75
C GLY A 142 -13.53 6.06 -37.71
N ASN A 143 -14.85 5.78 -37.77
CA ASN A 143 -15.78 6.28 -36.77
C ASN A 143 -15.69 5.49 -35.48
N VAL A 144 -15.83 6.17 -34.33
CA VAL A 144 -15.83 5.53 -33.02
C VAL A 144 -17.13 4.78 -32.79
N ILE A 145 -17.06 3.45 -32.59
CA ILE A 145 -18.22 2.63 -32.26
C ILE A 145 -18.21 2.25 -30.77
N TRP A 146 -17.08 2.44 -30.07
CA TRP A 146 -16.99 2.27 -28.62
C TRP A 146 -15.77 3.05 -28.07
N PRO A 147 -15.87 3.72 -26.92
CA PRO A 147 -17.13 4.03 -26.22
C PRO A 147 -17.96 5.04 -27.00
N GLN A 148 -19.26 5.01 -26.81
CA GLN A 148 -20.17 5.98 -27.45
C GLN A 148 -20.08 7.38 -26.82
N GLU A 149 -19.58 7.45 -25.58
CA GLU A 149 -19.27 8.69 -24.85
C GLU A 149 -17.89 8.54 -24.18
N GLU A 150 -17.15 9.63 -24.03
CA GLU A 150 -15.95 9.68 -23.20
C GLU A 150 -16.37 9.63 -21.72
N SER A 151 -16.62 8.44 -21.18
CA SER A 151 -17.33 8.29 -19.91
C SER A 151 -16.50 7.79 -18.74
N ASP A 152 -15.18 7.59 -18.87
CA ASP A 152 -14.40 7.22 -17.71
C ASP A 152 -13.75 8.40 -17.00
N THR A 153 -14.59 9.16 -16.27
CA THR A 153 -14.11 10.19 -15.35
C THR A 153 -13.49 9.60 -14.08
N GLY A 154 -13.67 8.32 -13.84
CA GLY A 154 -13.31 7.64 -12.60
C GLY A 154 -14.16 8.06 -11.39
N GLU A 155 -14.00 7.38 -10.29
CA GLU A 155 -14.67 7.65 -9.01
C GLU A 155 -13.64 8.16 -7.99
N ARG A 156 -13.89 9.33 -7.37
CA ARG A 156 -13.07 9.78 -6.25
C ARG A 156 -13.36 8.96 -5.01
N VAL A 157 -12.44 8.10 -4.63
CA VAL A 157 -12.55 7.20 -3.47
C VAL A 157 -11.63 7.61 -2.31
N LEU A 158 -10.72 8.55 -2.54
CA LEU A 158 -9.80 9.08 -1.54
C LEU A 158 -9.62 10.58 -1.77
N ASP A 159 -9.52 11.36 -0.68
CA ASP A 159 -9.19 12.79 -0.79
C ASP A 159 -7.82 12.99 -1.45
N GLU A 160 -7.71 13.97 -2.34
CA GLU A 160 -6.49 14.26 -3.09
C GLU A 160 -5.30 14.57 -2.17
N LYS A 161 -5.54 15.28 -1.06
CA LYS A 161 -4.48 15.62 -0.10
C LYS A 161 -3.96 14.38 0.63
N VAL A 162 -4.86 13.41 0.93
CA VAL A 162 -4.48 12.13 1.55
C VAL A 162 -3.67 11.31 0.56
N ALA A 163 -4.10 11.21 -0.69
CA ALA A 163 -3.36 10.51 -1.74
C ALA A 163 -1.96 11.14 -1.97
N ALA A 164 -1.89 12.47 -2.05
CA ALA A 164 -0.65 13.21 -2.22
C ALA A 164 0.31 13.01 -1.02
N ALA A 165 -0.20 13.10 0.21
CA ALA A 165 0.59 12.89 1.42
C ALA A 165 1.11 11.44 1.50
N THR A 166 0.27 10.45 1.17
CA THR A 166 0.65 9.04 1.09
C THR A 166 1.76 8.84 0.05
N THR A 167 1.59 9.35 -1.16
CA THR A 167 2.59 9.29 -2.23
C THR A 167 3.92 9.91 -1.80
N LYS A 168 3.87 11.06 -1.11
CA LYS A 168 5.07 11.73 -0.63
C LYS A 168 5.84 10.91 0.42
N VAL A 169 5.14 10.20 1.28
CA VAL A 169 5.79 9.26 2.21
C VAL A 169 6.39 8.07 1.45
N LEU A 170 5.67 7.52 0.46
CA LEU A 170 6.16 6.39 -0.34
C LEU A 170 7.41 6.72 -1.18
N GLU A 171 7.69 8.00 -1.50
CA GLU A 171 8.97 8.41 -2.09
C GLU A 171 10.16 8.10 -1.18
N THR A 172 9.98 8.10 0.14
CA THR A 172 11.07 7.86 1.09
C THR A 172 11.61 6.44 1.06
N VAL A 173 10.81 5.48 0.58
CA VAL A 173 11.24 4.10 0.34
C VAL A 173 12.42 4.05 -0.65
N PHE A 174 12.49 5.02 -1.57
CA PHE A 174 13.56 5.17 -2.56
C PHE A 174 14.62 6.18 -2.14
N THR A 175 14.26 7.22 -1.39
CA THR A 175 15.13 8.39 -1.15
C THR A 175 15.83 8.39 0.21
N GLN A 176 15.24 7.79 1.25
CA GLN A 176 15.88 7.67 2.55
C GLN A 176 17.06 6.69 2.48
N SER A 177 18.16 6.98 3.14
CA SER A 177 19.43 6.22 3.00
C SER A 177 19.31 4.73 3.35
N ASN A 178 18.41 4.38 4.28
CA ASN A 178 18.10 3.01 4.67
C ASN A 178 16.74 2.53 4.12
N GLY A 179 16.19 3.21 3.12
CA GLY A 179 14.96 2.80 2.43
C GLY A 179 15.15 1.50 1.66
N THR A 180 14.10 0.68 1.62
CA THR A 180 14.17 -0.69 1.07
C THR A 180 14.33 -0.75 -0.45
N ALA A 181 14.09 0.35 -1.19
CA ALA A 181 14.17 0.41 -2.65
C ALA A 181 15.18 1.45 -3.17
N THR A 182 16.19 1.81 -2.39
CA THR A 182 17.19 2.83 -2.78
C THR A 182 17.94 2.50 -4.08
N SER A 183 18.12 1.22 -4.39
CA SER A 183 18.75 0.75 -5.63
C SER A 183 17.84 0.80 -6.86
N ALA A 184 16.53 0.98 -6.67
CA ALA A 184 15.54 1.02 -7.74
C ALA A 184 15.18 2.45 -8.20
N ARG A 185 15.96 3.44 -7.81
CA ARG A 185 15.81 4.82 -8.30
C ARG A 185 16.03 4.89 -9.80
N LEU A 186 15.26 5.74 -10.47
CA LEU A 186 15.43 5.96 -11.90
C LEU A 186 16.70 6.78 -12.19
N ASN A 187 17.48 6.33 -13.17
CA ASN A 187 18.70 7.04 -13.61
C ASN A 187 18.41 8.45 -14.13
N SER A 188 17.18 8.72 -14.58
CA SER A 188 16.73 10.04 -15.04
C SER A 188 16.59 11.06 -13.90
N GLY A 189 16.64 10.63 -12.63
CA GLY A 189 16.36 11.47 -11.47
C GLY A 189 14.87 11.78 -11.27
N GLN A 190 13.97 11.20 -12.06
CA GLN A 190 12.53 11.35 -11.88
C GLN A 190 12.11 10.76 -10.52
N PRO A 191 11.28 11.46 -9.73
CA PRO A 191 10.76 10.93 -8.48
C PRO A 191 9.98 9.62 -8.68
N VAL A 192 10.16 8.69 -7.76
CA VAL A 192 9.45 7.41 -7.72
C VAL A 192 8.85 7.24 -6.34
N ALA A 193 7.60 6.84 -6.28
CA ALA A 193 6.91 6.45 -5.06
C ALA A 193 6.44 5.00 -5.17
N GLY A 194 6.58 4.23 -4.10
CA GLY A 194 6.18 2.83 -4.07
C GLY A 194 6.52 2.16 -2.76
N LYS A 195 6.20 0.89 -2.67
CA LYS A 195 6.48 0.08 -1.48
C LYS A 195 6.94 -1.31 -1.90
N THR A 196 8.00 -1.78 -1.29
CA THR A 196 8.44 -3.18 -1.42
C THR A 196 7.55 -4.11 -0.61
N GLY A 197 7.37 -5.33 -1.07
CA GLY A 197 6.68 -6.39 -0.35
C GLY A 197 7.43 -7.70 -0.45
N THR A 198 7.45 -8.43 0.65
CA THR A 198 7.99 -9.79 0.72
C THR A 198 6.99 -10.64 1.47
N ALA A 199 6.52 -11.70 0.85
CA ALA A 199 5.60 -12.64 1.48
C ALA A 199 6.32 -13.60 2.43
N SER A 200 5.55 -14.32 3.25
CA SER A 200 6.06 -15.34 4.15
C SER A 200 6.91 -16.37 3.39
N SER A 201 8.01 -16.78 4.02
CA SER A 201 8.95 -17.75 3.43
C SER A 201 9.58 -17.32 2.10
N PHE A 202 9.57 -16.02 1.79
CA PHE A 202 10.15 -15.44 0.56
C PHE A 202 9.57 -16.04 -0.73
N THR A 203 8.31 -16.48 -0.71
CA THR A 203 7.65 -17.11 -1.87
C THR A 203 7.29 -16.09 -2.94
N ASP A 204 6.94 -14.87 -2.54
CA ASP A 204 6.54 -13.80 -3.45
C ASP A 204 7.25 -12.48 -3.10
N HIS A 205 7.62 -11.73 -4.13
CA HIS A 205 8.19 -10.39 -4.02
C HIS A 205 7.39 -9.41 -4.89
N TRP A 206 7.15 -8.24 -4.33
CA TRP A 206 6.35 -7.18 -4.93
C TRP A 206 7.12 -5.87 -4.95
#